data_24dc2a43eb6ba9e97703ebc4eb6b08de
#
_entry.id   24dc2a43eb6ba9e97703ebc4eb6b08de
#
_cell.length_a   1.000
_cell.length_b   1.000
_cell.length_c   1.000
_cell.angle_alpha   90.00
_cell.angle_beta   90.00
_cell.angle_gamma   90.00
#
_symmetry.space_group_name_H-M   'P 1'
#
loop_
_entity.id
_entity.type
_entity.pdbx_description
1 polymer ?
#
loop_
_entity_poly.entity_id
_entity_poly.type
_entity_poly.pdbx_seq_one_letter_code
_entity_poly.pdbx_strand_id
1 'polypeptide(L)'
;MIPSKIVIDSEFQKLIRPLSKDERKELKESLSSCGLLMPLVVWNNDGKTILVDGHNRLSLWQEFNGFNEEYEFKTQELRFGNRDKVKEWIIKNQLGRRNLSPDDYKLLVGQLYNQRKKTKAEAGSKGGSSKDQNDTCLETTAAAVAAETGVSPATVKRAGKLAAAVEAIQAAEPELPREEVIEKAKKPAAKPKPKLSLEEILSKRWKSFIKDIAVTDHTDVRLWLTAKLKEAAL
;
A
#
# COMPACT_ATOMS: atom_id res chain seq x y z
N MET A 1 -25.63 -19.83 -21.61
CA MET A 1 -25.03 -18.56 -22.05
C MET A 1 -23.52 -18.70 -21.92
N ILE A 2 -22.80 -18.71 -23.02
CA ILE A 2 -21.34 -18.72 -23.04
C ILE A 2 -20.90 -17.41 -22.37
N PRO A 3 -20.12 -17.43 -21.28
CA PRO A 3 -19.64 -16.20 -20.69
C PRO A 3 -18.73 -15.55 -21.72
N SER A 4 -19.19 -14.41 -22.23
CA SER A 4 -18.39 -13.46 -22.97
C SER A 4 -17.03 -13.37 -22.28
N LYS A 5 -15.96 -13.42 -23.06
CA LYS A 5 -14.55 -13.33 -22.65
C LYS A 5 -14.34 -12.65 -21.27
N ILE A 6 -13.89 -13.43 -20.28
CA ILE A 6 -13.61 -12.89 -18.94
C ILE A 6 -12.49 -11.87 -19.07
N VAL A 7 -12.77 -10.66 -18.65
CA VAL A 7 -11.80 -9.54 -18.67
C VAL A 7 -11.02 -9.51 -17.38
N ILE A 8 -9.69 -9.50 -17.47
CA ILE A 8 -8.82 -9.30 -16.33
C ILE A 8 -8.56 -7.80 -16.19
N ASP A 9 -9.05 -7.22 -15.10
CA ASP A 9 -8.83 -5.82 -14.78
C ASP A 9 -7.51 -5.67 -13.99
N SER A 10 -6.59 -4.86 -14.52
CA SER A 10 -5.27 -4.68 -13.93
C SER A 10 -5.29 -4.04 -12.54
N GLU A 11 -6.30 -3.19 -12.24
CA GLU A 11 -6.46 -2.57 -10.93
C GLU A 11 -6.90 -3.62 -9.89
N PHE A 12 -7.82 -4.52 -10.25
CA PHE A 12 -8.26 -5.60 -9.37
C PHE A 12 -7.15 -6.64 -9.18
N GLN A 13 -6.41 -6.96 -10.23
CA GLN A 13 -5.29 -7.91 -10.17
C GLN A 13 -4.19 -7.44 -9.21
N LYS A 14 -3.87 -6.13 -9.18
CA LYS A 14 -2.88 -5.55 -8.26
C LYS A 14 -3.24 -5.68 -6.78
N LEU A 15 -4.52 -5.81 -6.45
CA LEU A 15 -4.98 -6.02 -5.07
C LEU A 15 -4.73 -7.45 -4.58
N ILE A 16 -4.45 -8.38 -5.48
CA ILE A 16 -4.27 -9.79 -5.14
C ILE A 16 -2.80 -10.08 -4.90
N ARG A 17 -2.53 -10.76 -3.78
CA ARG A 17 -1.17 -11.19 -3.47
C ARG A 17 -0.68 -12.17 -4.53
N PRO A 18 0.50 -11.97 -5.13
CA PRO A 18 1.11 -12.98 -5.98
C PRO A 18 1.44 -14.22 -5.14
N LEU A 19 1.37 -15.39 -5.78
CA LEU A 19 1.74 -16.65 -5.13
C LEU A 19 3.26 -16.75 -4.95
N SER A 20 3.69 -17.36 -3.85
CA SER A 20 5.06 -17.84 -3.72
C SER A 20 5.34 -18.96 -4.74
N LYS A 21 6.61 -19.32 -4.91
CA LYS A 21 7.01 -20.41 -5.80
C LYS A 21 6.36 -21.74 -5.39
N ASP A 22 6.31 -22.00 -4.09
CA ASP A 22 5.75 -23.24 -3.54
C ASP A 22 4.22 -23.27 -3.67
N GLU A 23 3.53 -22.18 -3.29
CA GLU A 23 2.08 -22.04 -3.48
C GLU A 23 1.68 -22.17 -4.97
N ARG A 24 2.51 -21.62 -5.87
CA ARG A 24 2.28 -21.76 -7.32
C ARG A 24 2.42 -23.19 -7.78
N LYS A 25 3.42 -23.92 -7.27
CA LYS A 25 3.64 -25.33 -7.58
C LYS A 25 2.47 -26.19 -7.09
N GLU A 26 2.07 -26.02 -5.83
CA GLU A 26 0.93 -26.75 -5.24
C GLU A 26 -0.38 -26.48 -6.01
N LEU A 27 -0.65 -25.22 -6.34
CA LEU A 27 -1.82 -24.85 -7.11
C LEU A 27 -1.77 -25.47 -8.53
N LYS A 28 -0.58 -25.51 -9.14
CA LYS A 28 -0.35 -26.12 -10.43
C LYS A 28 -0.67 -27.62 -10.40
N GLU A 29 -0.15 -28.34 -9.41
CA GLU A 29 -0.41 -29.78 -9.22
C GLU A 29 -1.90 -30.05 -8.98
N SER A 30 -2.55 -29.24 -8.16
CA SER A 30 -3.99 -29.32 -7.92
C SER A 30 -4.83 -29.10 -9.20
N LEU A 31 -4.49 -28.09 -9.99
CA LEU A 31 -5.18 -27.81 -11.25
C LEU A 31 -4.97 -28.92 -12.29
N SER A 32 -3.77 -29.52 -12.32
CA SER A 32 -3.48 -30.62 -13.24
C SER A 32 -4.24 -31.90 -12.90
N SER A 33 -4.45 -32.17 -11.59
CA SER A 33 -5.11 -33.39 -11.12
C SER A 33 -6.63 -33.28 -11.10
N CYS A 34 -7.16 -32.14 -10.69
CA CYS A 34 -8.58 -31.97 -10.39
C CYS A 34 -9.27 -30.89 -11.24
N GLY A 35 -8.53 -30.14 -12.05
CA GLY A 35 -9.08 -29.01 -12.80
C GLY A 35 -9.49 -27.85 -11.90
N LEU A 36 -10.31 -26.95 -12.44
CA LEU A 36 -10.86 -25.80 -11.72
C LEU A 36 -12.09 -26.22 -10.90
N LEU A 37 -11.87 -26.72 -9.67
CA LEU A 37 -12.95 -27.15 -8.78
C LEU A 37 -13.80 -25.98 -8.27
N MET A 38 -13.16 -24.87 -7.91
CA MET A 38 -13.84 -23.69 -7.39
C MET A 38 -14.18 -22.71 -8.51
N PRO A 39 -15.41 -22.18 -8.54
CA PRO A 39 -15.80 -21.21 -9.55
C PRO A 39 -14.94 -19.96 -9.52
N LEU A 40 -14.79 -19.31 -10.66
CA LEU A 40 -14.24 -17.97 -10.76
C LEU A 40 -15.31 -16.96 -10.32
N VAL A 41 -14.94 -16.00 -9.50
CA VAL A 41 -15.88 -14.94 -9.10
C VAL A 41 -15.78 -13.79 -10.10
N VAL A 42 -16.93 -13.40 -10.64
CA VAL A 42 -17.02 -12.37 -11.68
C VAL A 42 -18.03 -11.29 -11.30
N TRP A 43 -17.82 -10.12 -11.88
CA TRP A 43 -18.74 -8.98 -11.82
C TRP A 43 -19.10 -8.54 -13.24
N ASN A 44 -20.39 -8.51 -13.54
CA ASN A 44 -20.88 -7.98 -14.80
C ASN A 44 -21.10 -6.48 -14.69
N ASN A 45 -20.35 -5.72 -15.48
CA ASN A 45 -20.46 -4.27 -15.56
C ASN A 45 -20.33 -3.81 -17.00
N ASP A 46 -21.28 -3.01 -17.45
CA ASP A 46 -21.32 -2.43 -18.82
C ASP A 46 -21.09 -3.46 -19.93
N GLY A 47 -21.77 -4.61 -19.81
CA GLY A 47 -21.68 -5.70 -20.80
C GLY A 47 -20.36 -6.49 -20.77
N LYS A 48 -19.48 -6.23 -19.80
CA LYS A 48 -18.21 -6.93 -19.62
C LYS A 48 -18.28 -7.80 -18.37
N THR A 49 -17.83 -9.04 -18.50
CA THR A 49 -17.65 -9.95 -17.38
C THR A 49 -16.23 -9.80 -16.83
N ILE A 50 -16.09 -9.12 -15.69
CA ILE A 50 -14.81 -8.76 -15.10
C ILE A 50 -14.47 -9.77 -13.99
N LEU A 51 -13.24 -10.29 -14.00
CA LEU A 51 -12.75 -11.21 -12.97
C LEU A 51 -12.55 -10.47 -11.64
N VAL A 52 -13.11 -11.01 -10.56
CA VAL A 52 -13.00 -10.46 -9.20
C VAL A 52 -12.15 -11.36 -8.30
N ASP A 53 -12.36 -12.69 -8.34
CA ASP A 53 -11.49 -13.66 -7.66
C ASP A 53 -11.18 -14.85 -8.55
N GLY A 54 -9.99 -15.44 -8.33
CA GLY A 54 -9.49 -16.57 -9.11
C GLY A 54 -8.42 -16.22 -10.14
N HIS A 55 -7.84 -15.03 -10.09
CA HIS A 55 -6.80 -14.58 -11.02
C HIS A 55 -5.63 -15.57 -11.14
N ASN A 56 -5.11 -16.06 -10.02
CA ASN A 56 -4.02 -17.02 -10.00
C ASN A 56 -4.44 -18.38 -10.62
N ARG A 57 -5.67 -18.81 -10.35
CA ARG A 57 -6.22 -20.06 -10.92
C ARG A 57 -6.39 -19.94 -12.42
N LEU A 58 -6.97 -18.83 -12.88
CA LEU A 58 -7.18 -18.59 -14.30
C LEU A 58 -5.84 -18.46 -15.04
N SER A 59 -4.89 -17.70 -14.51
CA SER A 59 -3.57 -17.55 -15.12
C SER A 59 -2.83 -18.88 -15.29
N LEU A 60 -2.81 -19.71 -14.23
CA LEU A 60 -2.19 -21.04 -14.32
C LEU A 60 -2.92 -21.97 -15.27
N TRP A 61 -4.26 -21.95 -15.24
CA TRP A 61 -5.05 -22.76 -16.18
C TRP A 61 -4.74 -22.41 -17.63
N GLN A 62 -4.61 -21.13 -17.95
CA GLN A 62 -4.25 -20.66 -19.29
C GLN A 62 -2.84 -21.09 -19.72
N GLU A 63 -1.90 -21.16 -18.78
CA GLU A 63 -0.54 -21.69 -19.07
C GLU A 63 -0.55 -23.17 -19.47
N PHE A 64 -1.47 -23.97 -18.90
CA PHE A 64 -1.53 -25.41 -19.19
C PHE A 64 -2.27 -25.74 -20.48
N ASN A 65 -3.40 -25.08 -20.67
CA ASN A 65 -4.34 -25.47 -21.73
C ASN A 65 -4.30 -24.50 -22.92
N GLY A 66 -3.44 -23.48 -22.87
CA GLY A 66 -3.50 -22.39 -23.80
C GLY A 66 -4.78 -21.54 -23.59
N PHE A 67 -4.97 -20.55 -24.45
CA PHE A 67 -6.21 -19.77 -24.50
C PHE A 67 -7.25 -20.54 -25.32
N ASN A 68 -7.79 -21.62 -24.77
CA ASN A 68 -8.90 -22.32 -25.43
C ASN A 68 -10.20 -21.57 -25.10
N GLU A 69 -10.75 -20.87 -26.09
CA GLU A 69 -12.01 -20.12 -25.96
C GLU A 69 -13.23 -21.03 -25.77
N GLU A 70 -13.12 -22.33 -26.07
CA GLU A 70 -14.18 -23.30 -25.89
C GLU A 70 -14.33 -23.80 -24.45
N TYR A 71 -13.39 -23.50 -23.57
CA TYR A 71 -13.46 -23.95 -22.17
C TYR A 71 -14.42 -23.10 -21.35
N GLU A 72 -15.50 -23.73 -20.91
CA GLU A 72 -16.49 -23.12 -20.04
C GLU A 72 -16.02 -23.16 -18.57
N PHE A 73 -15.66 -22.00 -18.02
CA PHE A 73 -15.38 -21.87 -16.60
C PHE A 73 -16.68 -21.80 -15.80
N LYS A 74 -16.75 -22.55 -14.69
CA LYS A 74 -17.78 -22.30 -13.69
C LYS A 74 -17.56 -20.92 -13.10
N THR A 75 -18.55 -20.06 -13.22
CA THR A 75 -18.49 -18.69 -12.71
C THR A 75 -19.55 -18.47 -11.65
N GLN A 76 -19.20 -17.70 -10.63
CA GLN A 76 -20.12 -17.16 -9.65
C GLN A 76 -20.19 -15.65 -9.85
N GLU A 77 -21.35 -15.16 -10.23
CA GLU A 77 -21.57 -13.73 -10.38
C GLU A 77 -21.88 -13.09 -9.02
N LEU A 78 -21.16 -12.02 -8.69
CA LEU A 78 -21.48 -11.13 -7.59
C LEU A 78 -21.92 -9.77 -8.13
N ARG A 79 -22.92 -9.17 -7.47
CA ARG A 79 -23.42 -7.84 -7.83
C ARG A 79 -22.80 -6.78 -6.95
N PHE A 80 -22.20 -5.78 -7.57
CA PHE A 80 -21.61 -4.65 -6.88
C PHE A 80 -22.17 -3.33 -7.46
N GLY A 81 -22.39 -2.34 -6.60
CA GLY A 81 -22.91 -1.06 -7.04
C GLY A 81 -21.89 -0.19 -7.78
N ASN A 82 -20.60 -0.40 -7.55
CA ASN A 82 -19.51 0.32 -8.22
C ASN A 82 -18.17 -0.41 -8.03
N ARG A 83 -17.12 0.08 -8.73
CA ARG A 83 -15.76 -0.47 -8.69
C ARG A 83 -15.13 -0.44 -7.28
N ASP A 84 -15.43 0.58 -6.47
CA ASP A 84 -14.86 0.69 -5.14
C ASP A 84 -15.37 -0.39 -4.20
N LYS A 85 -16.63 -0.79 -4.35
CA LYS A 85 -17.21 -1.93 -3.62
C LYS A 85 -16.58 -3.25 -4.03
N VAL A 86 -16.23 -3.41 -5.32
CA VAL A 86 -15.46 -4.59 -5.79
C VAL A 86 -14.09 -4.63 -5.13
N LYS A 87 -13.34 -3.52 -5.13
CA LYS A 87 -12.02 -3.43 -4.49
C LYS A 87 -12.09 -3.74 -3.00
N GLU A 88 -13.05 -3.14 -2.31
CA GLU A 88 -13.27 -3.41 -0.89
C GLU A 88 -13.55 -4.90 -0.63
N TRP A 89 -14.39 -5.52 -1.47
CA TRP A 89 -14.68 -6.95 -1.37
C TRP A 89 -13.44 -7.80 -1.60
N ILE A 90 -12.65 -7.50 -2.64
CA ILE A 90 -11.38 -8.21 -2.94
C ILE A 90 -10.46 -8.17 -1.72
N ILE A 91 -10.23 -7.00 -1.14
CA ILE A 91 -9.35 -6.83 0.02
C ILE A 91 -9.88 -7.63 1.21
N LYS A 92 -11.18 -7.55 1.51
CA LYS A 92 -11.81 -8.32 2.59
C LYS A 92 -11.71 -9.83 2.38
N ASN A 93 -11.93 -10.29 1.14
CA ASN A 93 -11.78 -11.70 0.80
C ASN A 93 -10.34 -12.18 1.00
N GLN A 94 -9.34 -11.34 0.68
CA GLN A 94 -7.94 -11.65 0.98
C GLN A 94 -7.67 -11.70 2.50
N LEU A 95 -8.22 -10.75 3.28
CA LEU A 95 -8.09 -10.74 4.75
C LEU A 95 -8.66 -11.98 5.42
N GLY A 96 -9.68 -12.60 4.84
CA GLY A 96 -10.28 -13.84 5.33
C GLY A 96 -9.44 -15.11 5.08
N ARG A 97 -8.33 -15.02 4.37
CA ARG A 97 -7.48 -16.19 4.08
C ARG A 97 -6.68 -16.62 5.31
N ARG A 98 -6.57 -17.95 5.53
CA ARG A 98 -5.88 -18.51 6.72
C ARG A 98 -4.36 -18.35 6.70
N ASN A 99 -3.74 -18.26 5.51
CA ASN A 99 -2.28 -18.31 5.33
C ASN A 99 -1.70 -16.93 5.00
N LEU A 100 -2.13 -15.88 5.73
CA LEU A 100 -1.55 -14.55 5.58
C LEU A 100 -0.35 -14.39 6.51
N SER A 101 0.76 -13.90 5.97
CA SER A 101 1.86 -13.42 6.80
C SER A 101 1.42 -12.19 7.61
N PRO A 102 2.04 -11.91 8.78
CA PRO A 102 1.72 -10.70 9.55
C PRO A 102 1.91 -9.41 8.75
N ASP A 103 2.83 -9.39 7.81
CA ASP A 103 3.08 -8.24 6.95
C ASP A 103 2.04 -8.08 5.86
N ASP A 104 1.64 -9.18 5.21
CA ASP A 104 0.52 -9.17 4.25
C ASP A 104 -0.78 -8.75 4.92
N TYR A 105 -1.04 -9.23 6.14
CA TYR A 105 -2.21 -8.80 6.91
C TYR A 105 -2.21 -7.29 7.16
N LYS A 106 -1.08 -6.74 7.64
CA LYS A 106 -0.94 -5.29 7.84
C LYS A 106 -1.13 -4.52 6.54
N LEU A 107 -0.56 -5.01 5.44
CA LEU A 107 -0.69 -4.38 4.13
C LEU A 107 -2.14 -4.33 3.67
N LEU A 108 -2.88 -5.44 3.79
CA LEU A 108 -4.30 -5.52 3.42
C LEU A 108 -5.17 -4.61 4.30
N VAL A 109 -4.92 -4.55 5.62
CA VAL A 109 -5.59 -3.60 6.53
C VAL A 109 -5.34 -2.17 6.08
N GLY A 110 -4.10 -1.85 5.69
CA GLY A 110 -3.73 -0.53 5.17
C GLY A 110 -4.42 -0.18 3.85
N GLN A 111 -4.50 -1.13 2.93
CA GLN A 111 -5.20 -0.98 1.66
C GLN A 111 -6.70 -0.75 1.88
N LEU A 112 -7.35 -1.51 2.76
CA LEU A 112 -8.76 -1.33 3.12
C LEU A 112 -9.02 0.08 3.67
N TYR A 113 -8.16 0.54 4.58
CA TYR A 113 -8.26 1.88 5.14
C TYR A 113 -8.11 2.97 4.07
N ASN A 114 -7.09 2.87 3.20
CA ASN A 114 -6.84 3.83 2.14
C ASN A 114 -7.98 3.86 1.12
N GLN A 115 -8.51 2.69 0.74
CA GLN A 115 -9.64 2.57 -0.18
C GLN A 115 -10.89 3.29 0.38
N ARG A 116 -11.27 3.02 1.63
CA ARG A 116 -12.42 3.66 2.27
C ARG A 116 -12.24 5.16 2.46
N LYS A 117 -11.02 5.59 2.79
CA LYS A 117 -10.69 7.01 2.92
C LYS A 117 -10.84 7.72 1.58
N LYS A 118 -10.40 7.13 0.47
CA LYS A 118 -10.54 7.66 -0.88
C LYS A 118 -12.01 7.79 -1.26
N THR A 119 -12.80 6.73 -1.11
CA THR A 119 -14.23 6.72 -1.40
C THR A 119 -14.98 7.79 -0.60
N LYS A 120 -14.64 7.96 0.70
CA LYS A 120 -15.25 9.00 1.54
C LYS A 120 -14.88 10.41 1.08
N ALA A 121 -13.64 10.64 0.67
CA ALA A 121 -13.19 11.93 0.15
C ALA A 121 -13.87 12.29 -1.16
N GLU A 122 -14.03 11.34 -2.08
CA GLU A 122 -14.73 11.52 -3.35
C GLU A 122 -16.23 11.80 -3.15
N ALA A 123 -16.87 11.13 -2.18
CA ALA A 123 -18.26 11.40 -1.82
C ALA A 123 -18.44 12.80 -1.20
N GLY A 124 -17.51 13.23 -0.33
CA GLY A 124 -17.54 14.56 0.30
C GLY A 124 -17.27 15.70 -0.68
N SER A 125 -16.54 15.46 -1.77
CA SER A 125 -16.27 16.47 -2.82
C SER A 125 -17.48 16.75 -3.70
N LYS A 126 -18.45 15.85 -3.76
CA LYS A 126 -19.69 16.01 -4.54
C LYS A 126 -20.83 16.68 -3.77
N GLY A 127 -20.72 16.79 -2.45
CA GLY A 127 -21.70 17.44 -1.57
C GLY A 127 -21.07 18.69 -0.97
N GLY A 128 -21.64 19.87 -1.27
CA GLY A 128 -21.15 21.13 -0.78
C GLY A 128 -20.99 21.19 0.74
N SER A 129 -19.97 21.90 1.15
CA SER A 129 -19.53 22.15 2.51
C SER A 129 -20.67 22.63 3.42
N SER A 130 -21.17 21.73 4.27
CA SER A 130 -21.83 22.10 5.53
C SER A 130 -20.85 21.80 6.65
N LYS A 131 -20.20 22.85 7.15
CA LYS A 131 -19.53 22.79 8.46
C LYS A 131 -20.59 22.82 9.57
N ASP A 132 -21.24 21.71 9.82
CA ASP A 132 -21.97 21.53 11.06
C ASP A 132 -21.01 21.00 12.12
N GLN A 133 -20.71 21.88 13.07
CA GLN A 133 -19.83 21.65 14.22
C GLN A 133 -20.45 20.78 15.32
N ASN A 134 -21.45 19.95 15.00
CA ASN A 134 -22.13 19.13 16.00
C ASN A 134 -22.23 17.67 15.58
N ASP A 135 -21.09 17.08 15.13
CA ASP A 135 -21.03 15.67 14.75
C ASP A 135 -20.45 14.84 15.91
N THR A 136 -21.25 14.65 16.91
CA THR A 136 -21.11 13.62 17.92
C THR A 136 -21.26 12.28 17.22
N CYS A 137 -20.14 11.54 17.09
CA CYS A 137 -20.12 10.11 16.77
C CYS A 137 -20.18 9.66 15.30
N LEU A 138 -19.56 10.36 14.37
CA LEU A 138 -19.13 9.69 13.14
C LEU A 138 -17.85 8.91 13.43
N GLU A 139 -18.03 7.61 13.55
CA GLU A 139 -16.91 6.67 13.67
C GLU A 139 -15.85 6.97 12.61
N THR A 140 -14.63 7.27 13.03
CA THR A 140 -13.57 7.57 12.06
C THR A 140 -13.32 6.36 11.18
N THR A 141 -12.99 6.56 9.90
CA THR A 141 -12.66 5.43 8.98
C THR A 141 -11.66 4.46 9.61
N ALA A 142 -10.73 4.98 10.42
CA ALA A 142 -9.76 4.13 11.11
C ALA A 142 -10.41 3.30 12.23
N ALA A 143 -11.41 3.83 12.94
CA ALA A 143 -12.12 3.08 13.97
C ALA A 143 -12.99 1.99 13.35
N ALA A 144 -13.70 2.29 12.26
CA ALA A 144 -14.51 1.30 11.54
C ALA A 144 -13.67 0.13 11.01
N VAL A 145 -12.49 0.40 10.41
CA VAL A 145 -11.58 -0.66 9.97
C VAL A 145 -10.98 -1.41 11.16
N ALA A 146 -10.68 -0.72 12.26
CA ALA A 146 -10.17 -1.33 13.49
C ALA A 146 -11.16 -2.34 14.09
N ALA A 147 -12.46 -1.98 14.14
CA ALA A 147 -13.52 -2.86 14.62
C ALA A 147 -13.65 -4.14 13.76
N GLU A 148 -13.52 -4.02 12.43
CA GLU A 148 -13.61 -5.16 11.53
C GLU A 148 -12.38 -6.07 11.58
N THR A 149 -11.19 -5.51 11.79
CA THR A 149 -9.92 -6.24 11.67
C THR A 149 -9.29 -6.63 13.01
N GLY A 150 -9.87 -6.19 14.12
CA GLY A 150 -9.38 -6.51 15.46
C GLY A 150 -8.08 -5.80 15.86
N VAL A 151 -7.63 -4.79 15.08
CA VAL A 151 -6.42 -4.03 15.38
C VAL A 151 -6.75 -2.61 15.86
N SER A 152 -5.82 -1.95 16.57
CA SER A 152 -6.07 -0.59 17.05
C SER A 152 -6.16 0.43 15.89
N PRO A 153 -6.93 1.54 16.05
CA PRO A 153 -7.00 2.60 15.05
C PRO A 153 -5.65 3.24 14.71
N ALA A 154 -4.73 3.26 15.68
CA ALA A 154 -3.35 3.73 15.45
C ALA A 154 -2.59 2.78 14.54
N THR A 155 -2.78 1.46 14.71
CA THR A 155 -2.20 0.42 13.84
C THR A 155 -2.77 0.54 12.43
N VAL A 156 -4.09 0.74 12.27
CA VAL A 156 -4.75 0.97 10.97
C VAL A 156 -4.12 2.15 10.23
N LYS A 157 -3.92 3.29 10.91
CA LYS A 157 -3.29 4.48 10.30
C LYS A 157 -1.85 4.23 9.88
N ARG A 158 -1.06 3.46 10.68
CA ARG A 158 0.31 3.06 10.30
C ARG A 158 0.31 2.10 9.12
N ALA A 159 -0.59 1.14 9.11
CA ALA A 159 -0.80 0.21 8.01
C ALA A 159 -1.17 0.94 6.71
N GLY A 160 -2.02 1.98 6.78
CA GLY A 160 -2.35 2.83 5.63
C GLY A 160 -1.15 3.54 5.04
N LYS A 161 -0.24 4.04 5.89
CA LYS A 161 1.02 4.65 5.42
C LYS A 161 1.94 3.61 4.76
N LEU A 162 2.05 2.42 5.35
CA LEU A 162 2.82 1.32 4.78
C LEU A 162 2.27 0.92 3.41
N ALA A 163 0.97 0.73 3.28
CA ALA A 163 0.32 0.37 2.02
C ALA A 163 0.58 1.42 0.91
N ALA A 164 0.47 2.70 1.24
CA ALA A 164 0.77 3.78 0.29
C ALA A 164 2.26 3.80 -0.12
N ALA A 165 3.18 3.52 0.81
CA ALA A 165 4.60 3.44 0.51
C ALA A 165 4.93 2.23 -0.39
N VAL A 166 4.33 1.06 -0.12
CA VAL A 166 4.48 -0.14 -0.95
C VAL A 166 3.98 0.13 -2.37
N GLU A 167 2.80 0.74 -2.52
CA GLU A 167 2.23 1.08 -3.82
C GLU A 167 3.13 2.05 -4.60
N ALA A 168 3.68 3.07 -3.94
CA ALA A 168 4.59 4.04 -4.54
C ALA A 168 5.91 3.39 -5.01
N ILE A 169 6.51 2.51 -4.19
CA ILE A 169 7.74 1.81 -4.55
C ILE A 169 7.47 0.84 -5.71
N GLN A 170 6.37 0.09 -5.66
CA GLN A 170 6.02 -0.86 -6.70
C GLN A 170 5.70 -0.18 -8.05
N ALA A 171 5.17 1.04 -8.02
CA ALA A 171 4.96 1.86 -9.22
C ALA A 171 6.28 2.37 -9.80
N ALA A 172 7.27 2.69 -8.96
CA ALA A 172 8.59 3.17 -9.38
C ALA A 172 9.51 2.03 -9.84
N GLU A 173 9.43 0.88 -9.19
CA GLU A 173 10.29 -0.29 -9.41
C GLU A 173 9.44 -1.56 -9.56
N PRO A 174 8.77 -1.78 -10.70
CA PRO A 174 7.80 -2.88 -10.88
C PRO A 174 8.45 -4.27 -10.86
N GLU A 175 9.73 -4.38 -11.17
CA GLU A 175 10.49 -5.65 -11.22
C GLU A 175 10.96 -6.13 -9.83
N LEU A 176 10.85 -5.29 -8.80
CA LEU A 176 11.31 -5.67 -7.46
C LEU A 176 10.43 -6.76 -6.84
N PRO A 177 11.05 -7.77 -6.21
CA PRO A 177 10.32 -8.78 -5.43
C PRO A 177 9.51 -8.12 -4.33
N ARG A 178 8.28 -8.64 -4.10
CA ARG A 178 7.33 -8.08 -3.14
C ARG A 178 7.92 -7.93 -1.72
N GLU A 179 8.70 -8.92 -1.28
CA GLU A 179 9.33 -8.91 0.04
C GLU A 179 10.31 -7.73 0.19
N GLU A 180 11.09 -7.45 -0.85
CA GLU A 180 12.02 -6.31 -0.85
C GLU A 180 11.27 -4.97 -0.87
N VAL A 181 10.15 -4.89 -1.59
CA VAL A 181 9.29 -3.70 -1.61
C VAL A 181 8.75 -3.43 -0.20
N ILE A 182 8.26 -4.46 0.49
CA ILE A 182 7.74 -4.33 1.86
C ILE A 182 8.85 -3.91 2.82
N GLU A 183 10.04 -4.50 2.71
CA GLU A 183 11.19 -4.13 3.55
C GLU A 183 11.67 -2.69 3.30
N LYS A 184 11.72 -2.25 2.03
CA LYS A 184 12.00 -0.86 1.69
C LYS A 184 10.95 0.09 2.27
N ALA A 185 9.67 -0.28 2.19
CA ALA A 185 8.56 0.52 2.70
C ALA A 185 8.51 0.62 4.24
N LYS A 186 9.00 -0.39 4.95
CA LYS A 186 9.13 -0.37 6.42
C LYS A 186 10.24 0.56 6.90
N LYS A 187 11.31 0.71 6.13
CA LYS A 187 12.38 1.67 6.44
C LYS A 187 11.81 3.06 6.18
N PRO A 188 11.68 3.94 7.20
CA PRO A 188 11.24 5.29 6.94
C PRO A 188 12.22 5.90 5.94
N ALA A 189 11.69 6.37 4.80
CA ALA A 189 12.50 7.20 3.91
C ALA A 189 13.15 8.27 4.78
N ALA A 190 14.47 8.30 4.81
CA ALA A 190 15.19 9.33 5.56
C ALA A 190 14.60 10.65 5.07
N LYS A 191 13.91 11.36 5.97
CA LYS A 191 13.35 12.68 5.61
C LYS A 191 14.49 13.44 4.98
N PRO A 192 14.36 13.94 3.75
CA PRO A 192 15.41 14.75 3.17
C PRO A 192 15.70 15.81 4.21
N LYS A 193 16.92 15.81 4.75
CA LYS A 193 17.32 16.86 5.70
C LYS A 193 17.03 18.15 4.98
N PRO A 194 16.23 19.07 5.54
CA PRO A 194 15.95 20.32 4.88
C PRO A 194 17.32 20.91 4.48
N LYS A 195 17.47 21.24 3.21
CA LYS A 195 18.67 21.95 2.75
C LYS A 195 18.65 23.27 3.48
N LEU A 196 19.38 23.33 4.58
CA LEU A 196 19.54 24.56 5.35
C LEU A 196 20.07 25.62 4.40
N SER A 197 19.48 26.80 4.42
CA SER A 197 20.03 27.95 3.71
C SER A 197 21.45 28.26 4.23
N LEU A 198 22.27 28.89 3.39
CA LEU A 198 23.62 29.31 3.80
C LEU A 198 23.59 30.10 5.11
N GLU A 199 22.57 30.95 5.28
CA GLU A 199 22.34 31.74 6.49
C GLU A 199 22.06 30.89 7.74
N GLU A 200 21.25 29.84 7.60
CA GLU A 200 20.95 28.91 8.69
C GLU A 200 22.17 28.05 9.07
N ILE A 201 22.98 27.65 8.08
CA ILE A 201 24.26 26.96 8.34
C ILE A 201 25.23 27.86 9.09
N LEU A 202 25.37 29.08 8.61
CA LEU A 202 26.24 30.08 9.25
C LEU A 202 25.75 30.43 10.67
N SER A 203 24.44 30.61 10.85
CA SER A 203 23.87 30.89 12.19
C SER A 203 24.09 29.73 13.15
N LYS A 204 23.92 28.46 12.72
CA LYS A 204 24.21 27.29 13.56
C LYS A 204 25.69 27.16 13.91
N ARG A 205 26.58 27.39 12.94
CA ARG A 205 28.04 27.41 13.17
C ARG A 205 28.44 28.52 14.11
N TRP A 206 27.86 29.70 13.93
CA TRP A 206 28.09 30.85 14.82
C TRP A 206 27.67 30.59 16.27
N LYS A 207 26.46 29.99 16.46
CA LYS A 207 26.00 29.60 17.82
C LYS A 207 26.90 28.56 18.47
N SER A 208 27.39 27.55 17.70
CA SER A 208 28.37 26.59 18.21
C SER A 208 29.67 27.24 18.59
N PHE A 209 30.18 28.12 17.73
CA PHE A 209 31.41 28.89 17.96
C PHE A 209 31.35 29.76 19.24
N ILE A 210 30.23 30.49 19.44
CA ILE A 210 30.00 31.27 20.66
C ILE A 210 29.98 30.40 21.91
N LYS A 211 29.35 29.19 21.80
CA LYS A 211 29.31 28.23 22.91
C LYS A 211 30.70 27.70 23.26
N ASP A 212 31.50 27.40 22.25
CA ASP A 212 32.89 26.93 22.44
C ASP A 212 33.79 28.00 23.07
N ILE A 213 33.59 29.29 22.71
CA ILE A 213 34.29 30.43 23.34
C ILE A 213 33.85 30.61 24.80
N ALA A 214 32.57 30.42 25.12
CA ALA A 214 32.05 30.60 26.47
C ALA A 214 32.56 29.55 27.47
N VAL A 215 33.07 28.42 26.97
CA VAL A 215 33.63 27.32 27.78
C VAL A 215 35.15 27.47 28.00
N THR A 216 35.84 28.25 27.17
CA THR A 216 37.30 28.46 27.29
C THR A 216 37.59 29.67 28.16
N ASP A 217 38.45 29.46 29.20
CA ASP A 217 38.95 30.52 30.07
C ASP A 217 39.66 31.59 29.22
N HIS A 218 39.23 32.86 29.39
CA HIS A 218 39.43 33.95 28.44
C HIS A 218 40.88 34.47 28.28
N THR A 219 41.89 33.77 28.75
CA THR A 219 43.29 34.26 28.71
C THR A 219 43.94 34.17 27.33
N ASP A 220 43.38 33.45 26.35
CA ASP A 220 44.01 33.34 25.02
C ASP A 220 43.01 33.28 23.82
N VAL A 221 41.89 33.97 23.93
CA VAL A 221 40.87 34.06 22.86
C VAL A 221 41.45 34.57 21.52
N ARG A 222 42.46 35.40 21.54
CA ARG A 222 43.14 35.90 20.32
C ARG A 222 43.91 34.79 19.59
N LEU A 223 44.67 33.98 20.32
CA LEU A 223 45.44 32.87 19.76
C LEU A 223 44.50 31.79 19.18
N TRP A 224 43.46 31.48 19.92
CA TRP A 224 42.45 30.51 19.48
C TRP A 224 41.67 30.99 18.23
N LEU A 225 41.23 32.25 18.17
CA LEU A 225 40.61 32.86 17.00
C LEU A 225 41.53 32.84 15.78
N THR A 226 42.82 33.13 15.97
CA THR A 226 43.80 33.10 14.87
C THR A 226 44.03 31.68 14.33
N ALA A 227 44.05 30.69 15.20
CA ALA A 227 44.16 29.27 14.81
C ALA A 227 42.93 28.81 14.04
N LYS A 228 41.71 29.14 14.52
CA LYS A 228 40.45 28.76 13.85
C LYS A 228 40.24 29.48 12.52
N LEU A 229 40.67 30.72 12.37
CA LEU A 229 40.63 31.44 11.11
C LEU A 229 41.62 30.85 10.08
N LYS A 230 42.77 30.34 10.52
CA LYS A 230 43.71 29.64 9.65
C LYS A 230 43.17 28.28 9.18
N GLU A 231 42.50 27.52 10.06
CA GLU A 231 41.81 26.25 9.68
C GLU A 231 40.64 26.47 8.71
N ALA A 232 39.97 27.61 8.75
CA ALA A 232 38.83 27.93 7.88
C ALA A 232 39.24 28.50 6.51
N ALA A 233 40.53 28.89 6.36
CA ALA A 233 41.08 29.45 5.13
C ALA A 233 41.79 28.40 4.25
N LEU A 234 41.83 27.14 4.67
CA LEU A 234 42.25 25.95 3.93
C LEU A 234 41.03 25.16 3.47
#